data_5cedb7cb624c069b337cde48d5506731
#
_entry.id   5cedb7cb624c069b337cde48d5506731
#
_cell.length_a   1.000
_cell.length_b   1.000
_cell.length_c   1.000
_cell.angle_alpha   90.00
_cell.angle_beta   90.00
_cell.angle_gamma   90.00
#
_symmetry.space_group_name_H-M   'P 1'
#
loop_
_entity.id
_entity.type
_entity.pdbx_description
1 polymer ?
#
loop_
_entity_poly.entity_id
_entity_poly.type
_entity_poly.pdbx_seq_one_letter_code
_entity_poly.pdbx_strand_id
1 'polypeptide(L)'
;VLLGQVGRELSALPGRGRGERVWPAVAAALDALRAENDVVVIEGAGSPAELNLMASDVVNLRVARHADARCLLVADIDRGGALAHLYGTWALLPPEDRARLRGFVLNKFRGDPALLAPGPDQLQQLTGVPTLAVVPMHFGHGLPEEDGVFDDRARGSGAVHTRVAVVAYPRISNLDEFQPLKNMAGVRLTWARSPAELDDVDWIILPGSKATAADLAWLRAQGLDAAIARHA
;
A
#
# COMPACT_ATOMS: atom_id res chain seq x y z
N VAL A 1 -0.03 -0.01 -18.67
CA VAL A 1 -1.40 -0.38 -19.05
C VAL A 1 -2.28 0.83 -18.83
N LEU A 2 -3.15 1.17 -19.79
CA LEU A 2 -4.14 2.24 -19.69
C LEU A 2 -5.49 1.67 -20.10
N LEU A 3 -6.49 1.74 -19.23
CA LEU A 3 -7.83 1.16 -19.44
C LEU A 3 -7.79 -0.32 -19.91
N GLY A 4 -6.94 -1.12 -19.31
CA GLY A 4 -6.75 -2.52 -19.63
C GLY A 4 -5.87 -2.79 -20.87
N GLN A 5 -5.45 -1.77 -21.62
CA GLN A 5 -4.64 -1.91 -22.82
C GLN A 5 -3.16 -1.61 -22.55
N VAL A 6 -2.28 -2.41 -23.16
CA VAL A 6 -0.82 -2.21 -23.06
C VAL A 6 -0.40 -1.07 -23.99
N GLY A 7 0.00 0.05 -23.43
CA GLY A 7 0.51 1.21 -24.16
C GLY A 7 2.05 1.17 -24.27
N ARG A 8 2.60 0.55 -25.33
CA ARG A 8 4.06 0.49 -25.54
C ARG A 8 4.69 1.87 -25.66
N GLU A 9 4.03 2.80 -26.36
CA GLU A 9 4.48 4.19 -26.50
C GLU A 9 4.50 4.93 -25.16
N LEU A 10 3.47 4.72 -24.30
CA LEU A 10 3.41 5.29 -22.97
C LEU A 10 4.53 4.77 -22.05
N SER A 11 4.91 3.50 -22.22
CA SER A 11 6.00 2.89 -21.44
C SER A 11 7.37 3.47 -21.80
N ALA A 12 7.55 3.93 -23.03
CA ALA A 12 8.78 4.53 -23.52
C ALA A 12 8.95 6.01 -23.11
N LEU A 13 7.87 6.68 -22.66
CA LEU A 13 7.94 8.08 -22.26
C LEU A 13 8.62 8.26 -20.89
N PRO A 14 9.42 9.32 -20.70
CA PRO A 14 9.89 9.75 -19.39
C PRO A 14 8.71 10.02 -18.45
N GLY A 15 8.88 9.78 -17.15
CA GLY A 15 7.81 9.89 -16.15
C GLY A 15 7.03 11.22 -16.20
N ARG A 16 7.76 12.34 -16.38
CA ARG A 16 7.13 13.68 -16.45
C ARG A 16 6.21 13.88 -17.66
N GLY A 17 6.50 13.28 -18.82
CA GLY A 17 5.65 13.38 -20.02
C GLY A 17 4.48 12.38 -20.01
N ARG A 18 4.60 11.33 -19.23
CA ARG A 18 3.59 10.27 -19.15
C ARG A 18 2.29 10.77 -18.49
N GLY A 19 2.40 11.56 -17.43
CA GLY A 19 1.26 12.12 -16.71
C GLY A 19 0.31 12.89 -17.61
N GLU A 20 0.83 13.80 -18.44
CA GLU A 20 0.01 14.59 -19.37
C GLU A 20 -0.71 13.73 -20.43
N ARG A 21 -0.06 12.67 -20.90
CA ARG A 21 -0.64 11.75 -21.89
C ARG A 21 -1.77 10.88 -21.34
N VAL A 22 -1.69 10.50 -20.06
CA VAL A 22 -2.72 9.66 -19.42
C VAL A 22 -3.86 10.47 -18.80
N TRP A 23 -3.63 11.74 -18.50
CA TRP A 23 -4.58 12.58 -17.78
C TRP A 23 -5.99 12.62 -18.42
N PRO A 24 -6.17 12.80 -19.74
CA PRO A 24 -7.51 12.81 -20.33
C PRO A 24 -8.31 11.55 -20.06
N ALA A 25 -7.64 10.38 -20.08
CA ALA A 25 -8.29 9.11 -19.78
C ALA A 25 -8.64 8.97 -18.30
N VAL A 26 -7.75 9.45 -17.39
CA VAL A 26 -8.02 9.48 -15.94
C VAL A 26 -9.21 10.37 -15.63
N ALA A 27 -9.24 11.59 -16.19
CA ALA A 27 -10.33 12.54 -15.98
C ALA A 27 -11.67 11.97 -16.49
N ALA A 28 -11.70 11.44 -17.70
CA ALA A 28 -12.91 10.84 -18.27
C ALA A 28 -13.44 9.66 -17.45
N ALA A 29 -12.55 8.79 -16.97
CA ALA A 29 -12.93 7.66 -16.11
C ALA A 29 -13.51 8.13 -14.77
N LEU A 30 -12.90 9.15 -14.16
CA LEU A 30 -13.39 9.74 -12.91
C LEU A 30 -14.75 10.40 -13.10
N ASP A 31 -14.94 11.16 -14.19
CA ASP A 31 -16.21 11.83 -14.49
C ASP A 31 -17.33 10.80 -14.75
N ALA A 32 -17.03 9.68 -15.41
CA ALA A 32 -17.98 8.59 -15.58
C ALA A 32 -18.38 7.97 -14.22
N LEU A 33 -17.41 7.66 -13.36
CA LEU A 33 -17.70 7.16 -12.02
C LEU A 33 -18.57 8.11 -11.19
N ARG A 34 -18.31 9.41 -11.29
CA ARG A 34 -19.09 10.45 -10.58
C ARG A 34 -20.50 10.61 -11.14
N ALA A 35 -20.71 10.34 -12.42
CA ALA A 35 -22.04 10.37 -13.03
C ALA A 35 -22.90 9.15 -12.66
N GLU A 36 -22.27 8.04 -12.33
CA GLU A 36 -22.94 6.76 -12.05
C GLU A 36 -23.16 6.52 -10.55
N ASN A 37 -22.49 7.28 -9.67
CA ASN A 37 -22.47 7.01 -8.22
C ASN A 37 -22.75 8.28 -7.41
N ASP A 38 -23.53 8.16 -6.34
CA ASP A 38 -23.80 9.24 -5.38
C ASP A 38 -22.55 9.66 -4.60
N VAL A 39 -21.65 8.69 -4.34
CA VAL A 39 -20.40 8.91 -3.61
C VAL A 39 -19.28 8.15 -4.31
N VAL A 40 -18.17 8.83 -4.58
CA VAL A 40 -16.94 8.22 -5.10
C VAL A 40 -15.84 8.43 -4.06
N VAL A 41 -15.29 7.33 -3.55
CA VAL A 41 -14.13 7.36 -2.65
C VAL A 41 -12.88 7.19 -3.49
N ILE A 42 -11.95 8.14 -3.37
CA ILE A 42 -10.73 8.19 -4.16
C ILE A 42 -9.54 7.95 -3.22
N GLU A 43 -8.79 6.91 -3.47
CA GLU A 43 -7.53 6.66 -2.78
C GLU A 43 -6.37 7.20 -3.62
N GLY A 44 -5.51 8.00 -2.98
CA GLY A 44 -4.26 8.48 -3.57
C GLY A 44 -3.17 7.41 -3.53
N ALA A 45 -2.07 7.66 -4.22
CA ALA A 45 -0.89 6.80 -4.19
C ALA A 45 0.36 7.62 -3.83
N GLY A 46 1.19 7.08 -2.94
CA GLY A 46 2.36 7.79 -2.41
C GLY A 46 1.98 9.00 -1.56
N SER A 47 2.87 9.98 -1.47
CA SER A 47 2.61 11.22 -0.75
C SER A 47 2.24 12.36 -1.70
N PRO A 48 1.22 13.18 -1.39
CA PRO A 48 0.90 14.37 -2.18
C PRO A 48 1.97 15.47 -2.07
N ALA A 49 2.90 15.34 -1.12
CA ALA A 49 3.98 16.30 -0.85
C ALA A 49 5.36 15.85 -1.34
N GLU A 50 5.42 14.92 -2.29
CA GLU A 50 6.68 14.56 -2.98
C GLU A 50 7.11 15.70 -3.90
N LEU A 51 7.92 16.63 -3.40
CA LEU A 51 8.30 17.88 -4.09
C LEU A 51 8.84 17.67 -5.49
N ASN A 52 9.60 16.60 -5.70
CA ASN A 52 10.17 16.23 -7.01
C ASN A 52 9.13 15.65 -7.98
N LEU A 53 7.97 15.20 -7.50
CA LEU A 53 6.92 14.55 -8.29
C LEU A 53 5.63 15.39 -8.39
N MET A 54 5.43 16.39 -7.52
CA MET A 54 4.18 17.18 -7.45
C MET A 54 3.74 17.74 -8.81
N ALA A 55 4.70 18.22 -9.63
CA ALA A 55 4.38 18.81 -10.94
C ALA A 55 3.87 17.76 -11.96
N SER A 56 4.14 16.48 -11.73
CA SER A 56 3.73 15.37 -12.59
C SER A 56 2.71 14.45 -11.93
N ASP A 57 2.23 14.80 -10.73
CA ASP A 57 1.24 14.04 -10.00
C ASP A 57 -0.10 14.01 -10.73
N VAL A 58 -0.60 12.81 -11.02
CA VAL A 58 -1.89 12.56 -11.67
C VAL A 58 -2.82 11.71 -10.81
N VAL A 59 -2.43 11.41 -9.57
CA VAL A 59 -3.18 10.50 -8.69
C VAL A 59 -3.67 11.14 -7.39
N ASN A 60 -3.04 12.22 -6.94
CA ASN A 60 -3.39 12.89 -5.69
C ASN A 60 -4.04 14.25 -5.96
N LEU A 61 -3.26 15.33 -5.98
CA LEU A 61 -3.76 16.70 -6.02
C LEU A 61 -4.51 17.04 -7.32
N ARG A 62 -4.04 16.56 -8.46
CA ARG A 62 -4.69 16.81 -9.74
C ARG A 62 -6.08 16.17 -9.82
N VAL A 63 -6.20 14.95 -9.31
CA VAL A 63 -7.49 14.26 -9.20
C VAL A 63 -8.40 14.98 -8.21
N ALA A 64 -7.89 15.37 -7.05
CA ALA A 64 -8.64 16.10 -6.04
C ALA A 64 -9.18 17.44 -6.56
N ARG A 65 -8.38 18.19 -7.32
CA ARG A 65 -8.80 19.45 -7.97
C ARG A 65 -9.88 19.21 -9.02
N HIS A 66 -9.70 18.21 -9.89
CA HIS A 66 -10.66 17.91 -10.96
C HIS A 66 -12.02 17.48 -10.41
N ALA A 67 -12.00 16.63 -9.36
CA ALA A 67 -13.24 16.16 -8.73
C ALA A 67 -13.87 17.19 -7.77
N ASP A 68 -13.22 18.30 -7.48
CA ASP A 68 -13.53 19.18 -6.34
C ASP A 68 -13.70 18.41 -5.02
N ALA A 69 -12.79 17.45 -4.82
CA ALA A 69 -12.89 16.50 -3.72
C ALA A 69 -12.58 17.16 -2.38
N ARG A 70 -13.27 16.69 -1.34
CA ARG A 70 -12.91 16.93 0.06
C ARG A 70 -11.87 15.92 0.46
N CYS A 71 -10.69 16.36 0.91
CA CYS A 71 -9.56 15.51 1.19
C CYS A 71 -9.39 15.23 2.68
N LEU A 72 -9.06 14.00 3.02
CA LEU A 72 -8.57 13.60 4.33
C LEU A 72 -7.12 13.19 4.18
N LEU A 73 -6.26 13.68 5.06
CA LEU A 73 -4.87 13.25 5.12
C LEU A 73 -4.71 12.23 6.22
N VAL A 74 -4.28 11.03 5.84
CA VAL A 74 -4.13 9.89 6.75
C VAL A 74 -2.66 9.65 7.04
N ALA A 75 -2.30 9.47 8.30
CA ALA A 75 -0.95 9.08 8.70
C ALA A 75 -0.98 7.81 9.57
N ASP A 76 0.00 6.94 9.33
CA ASP A 76 0.26 5.76 10.14
C ASP A 76 1.01 6.17 11.41
N ILE A 77 0.34 6.10 12.56
CA ILE A 77 0.93 6.51 13.85
C ILE A 77 1.85 5.46 14.44
N ASP A 78 1.74 4.22 14.01
CA ASP A 78 2.57 3.12 14.52
C ASP A 78 4.07 3.29 14.18
N ARG A 79 4.37 4.04 13.12
CA ARG A 79 5.75 4.34 12.69
C ARG A 79 6.43 5.47 13.46
N GLY A 80 5.69 6.19 14.31
CA GLY A 80 6.16 7.39 14.97
C GLY A 80 6.20 8.62 14.06
N GLY A 81 6.25 9.83 14.67
CA GLY A 81 6.32 11.08 13.93
C GLY A 81 5.07 11.47 13.13
N ALA A 82 3.93 10.80 13.32
CA ALA A 82 2.73 11.00 12.51
C ALA A 82 2.25 12.45 12.48
N LEU A 83 2.25 13.16 13.60
CA LEU A 83 1.86 14.58 13.66
C LEU A 83 2.82 15.47 12.85
N ALA A 84 4.12 15.17 12.87
CA ALA A 84 5.11 15.88 12.06
C ALA A 84 4.91 15.59 10.56
N HIS A 85 4.58 14.35 10.19
CA HIS A 85 4.26 13.99 8.81
C HIS A 85 3.00 14.73 8.32
N LEU A 86 1.94 14.78 9.13
CA LEU A 86 0.71 15.52 8.79
C LEU A 86 0.99 17.01 8.60
N TYR A 87 1.70 17.63 9.56
CA TYR A 87 2.09 19.03 9.47
C TYR A 87 3.00 19.31 8.27
N GLY A 88 4.05 18.52 8.08
CA GLY A 88 4.99 18.66 6.97
C GLY A 88 4.30 18.54 5.60
N THR A 89 3.45 17.54 5.45
CA THR A 89 2.64 17.37 4.23
C THR A 89 1.77 18.60 4.00
N TRP A 90 0.99 19.02 5.00
CA TRP A 90 0.15 20.22 4.92
C TRP A 90 0.95 21.47 4.55
N ALA A 91 2.11 21.68 5.19
CA ALA A 91 2.95 22.86 4.98
C ALA A 91 3.55 22.93 3.56
N LEU A 92 3.81 21.78 2.94
CA LEU A 92 4.35 21.68 1.58
C LEU A 92 3.28 21.80 0.48
N LEU A 93 2.00 21.58 0.81
CA LEU A 93 0.93 21.72 -0.17
C LEU A 93 0.75 23.18 -0.61
N PRO A 94 0.40 23.44 -1.89
CA PRO A 94 -0.08 24.73 -2.34
C PRO A 94 -1.31 25.22 -1.53
N PRO A 95 -1.48 26.55 -1.33
CA PRO A 95 -2.59 27.08 -0.53
C PRO A 95 -3.98 26.61 -0.99
N GLU A 96 -4.19 26.51 -2.30
CA GLU A 96 -5.44 26.05 -2.91
C GLU A 96 -5.77 24.59 -2.60
N ASP A 97 -4.74 23.75 -2.41
CA ASP A 97 -4.91 22.35 -2.04
C ASP A 97 -5.08 22.17 -0.54
N ARG A 98 -4.40 23.00 0.28
CA ARG A 98 -4.67 23.05 1.73
C ARG A 98 -6.13 23.33 2.02
N ALA A 99 -6.76 24.21 1.24
CA ALA A 99 -8.18 24.54 1.38
C ALA A 99 -9.12 23.34 1.12
N ARG A 100 -8.65 22.30 0.44
CA ARG A 100 -9.40 21.05 0.21
C ARG A 100 -9.31 20.08 1.38
N LEU A 101 -8.29 20.19 2.24
CA LEU A 101 -8.14 19.34 3.42
C LEU A 101 -9.24 19.65 4.42
N ARG A 102 -10.02 18.63 4.78
CA ARG A 102 -11.13 18.72 5.74
C ARG A 102 -10.80 18.09 7.08
N GLY A 103 -9.77 17.26 7.11
CA GLY A 103 -9.34 16.63 8.36
C GLY A 103 -8.09 15.79 8.24
N PHE A 104 -7.53 15.52 9.39
CA PHE A 104 -6.47 14.53 9.59
C PHE A 104 -7.06 13.25 10.17
N VAL A 105 -6.46 12.11 9.84
CA VAL A 105 -6.78 10.80 10.41
C VAL A 105 -5.49 10.16 10.87
N LEU A 106 -5.45 9.74 12.14
CA LEU A 106 -4.37 8.94 12.70
C LEU A 106 -4.77 7.47 12.63
N ASN A 107 -4.11 6.69 11.78
CA ASN A 107 -4.41 5.28 11.57
C ASN A 107 -3.44 4.38 12.33
N LYS A 108 -3.89 3.16 12.60
CA LYS A 108 -3.14 2.11 13.31
C LYS A 108 -2.74 2.49 14.74
N PHE A 109 -3.59 3.21 15.43
CA PHE A 109 -3.33 3.61 16.81
C PHE A 109 -3.38 2.41 17.76
N ARG A 110 -2.43 2.37 18.70
CA ARG A 110 -2.38 1.37 19.78
C ARG A 110 -2.40 2.08 21.14
N GLY A 111 -3.22 1.61 22.04
CA GLY A 111 -3.31 2.12 23.40
C GLY A 111 -4.51 3.04 23.64
N ASP A 112 -4.41 3.88 24.67
CA ASP A 112 -5.45 4.83 25.05
C ASP A 112 -5.35 6.12 24.21
N PRO A 113 -6.40 6.49 23.44
CA PRO A 113 -6.42 7.75 22.69
C PRO A 113 -6.20 9.01 23.54
N ALA A 114 -6.50 8.98 24.84
CA ALA A 114 -6.25 10.09 25.74
C ALA A 114 -4.76 10.47 25.84
N LEU A 115 -3.87 9.50 25.58
CA LEU A 115 -2.42 9.72 25.57
C LEU A 115 -1.94 10.58 24.38
N LEU A 116 -2.78 10.80 23.38
CA LEU A 116 -2.46 11.68 22.25
C LEU A 116 -2.55 13.16 22.59
N ALA A 117 -3.30 13.50 23.63
CA ALA A 117 -3.44 14.88 24.06
C ALA A 117 -2.09 15.45 24.57
N PRO A 118 -1.74 16.73 24.26
CA PRO A 118 -2.52 17.69 23.49
C PRO A 118 -2.19 17.74 21.97
N GLY A 119 -1.53 16.72 21.43
CA GLY A 119 -0.97 16.72 20.08
C GLY A 119 -1.95 17.08 18.96
N PRO A 120 -3.14 16.43 18.85
CA PRO A 120 -4.14 16.76 17.83
C PRO A 120 -4.62 18.22 17.89
N ASP A 121 -4.83 18.76 19.09
CA ASP A 121 -5.27 20.15 19.28
C ASP A 121 -4.19 21.14 18.85
N GLN A 122 -2.92 20.85 19.19
CA GLN A 122 -1.78 21.66 18.74
C GLN A 122 -1.64 21.63 17.23
N LEU A 123 -1.82 20.46 16.59
CA LEU A 123 -1.80 20.34 15.14
C LEU A 123 -2.92 21.17 14.50
N GLN A 124 -4.12 21.16 15.07
CA GLN A 124 -5.24 21.99 14.60
C GLN A 124 -4.94 23.48 14.78
N GLN A 125 -4.35 23.90 15.89
CA GLN A 125 -3.93 25.29 16.09
C GLN A 125 -2.92 25.76 15.04
N LEU A 126 -1.98 24.89 14.64
CA LEU A 126 -0.95 25.20 13.64
C LEU A 126 -1.49 25.23 12.21
N THR A 127 -2.49 24.43 11.89
CA THR A 127 -2.93 24.18 10.50
C THR A 127 -4.33 24.69 10.19
N GLY A 128 -5.17 24.90 11.21
CA GLY A 128 -6.60 25.14 11.07
C GLY A 128 -7.40 23.89 10.68
N VAL A 129 -6.75 22.71 10.53
CA VAL A 129 -7.37 21.46 10.09
C VAL A 129 -7.55 20.53 11.29
N PRO A 130 -8.78 20.06 11.58
CA PRO A 130 -9.03 19.20 12.73
C PRO A 130 -8.54 17.77 12.51
N THR A 131 -8.19 17.05 13.58
CA THR A 131 -8.08 15.60 13.59
C THR A 131 -9.46 15.00 13.76
N LEU A 132 -9.99 14.38 12.70
CA LEU A 132 -11.36 13.87 12.67
C LEU A 132 -11.49 12.48 13.27
N ALA A 133 -10.44 11.67 13.17
CA ALA A 133 -10.48 10.31 13.67
C ALA A 133 -9.10 9.81 14.12
N VAL A 134 -9.14 8.97 15.15
CA VAL A 134 -8.06 8.08 15.56
C VAL A 134 -8.56 6.67 15.36
N VAL A 135 -8.02 5.97 14.35
CA VAL A 135 -8.44 4.63 13.98
C VAL A 135 -7.56 3.61 14.71
N PRO A 136 -8.12 2.76 15.55
CA PRO A 136 -7.35 1.75 16.27
C PRO A 136 -6.69 0.75 15.32
N MET A 137 -5.55 0.20 15.75
CA MET A 137 -4.95 -0.93 15.09
C MET A 137 -5.91 -2.14 15.14
N HIS A 138 -6.28 -2.63 13.98
CA HIS A 138 -7.20 -3.76 13.87
C HIS A 138 -6.51 -4.90 13.10
N PHE A 139 -6.19 -5.98 13.80
CA PHE A 139 -5.47 -7.13 13.21
C PHE A 139 -6.41 -8.14 12.52
N GLY A 140 -7.70 -8.09 12.79
CA GLY A 140 -8.70 -9.05 12.33
C GLY A 140 -9.59 -8.56 11.18
N HIS A 141 -9.15 -7.54 10.41
CA HIS A 141 -9.98 -6.91 9.36
C HIS A 141 -10.22 -7.81 8.13
N GLY A 142 -9.45 -8.90 7.95
CA GLY A 142 -9.61 -9.82 6.81
C GLY A 142 -9.22 -9.25 5.45
N LEU A 143 -8.74 -8.01 5.40
CA LEU A 143 -8.24 -7.39 4.17
C LEU A 143 -6.82 -7.88 3.87
N PRO A 144 -6.47 -8.11 2.60
CA PRO A 144 -5.10 -8.43 2.21
C PRO A 144 -4.17 -7.25 2.51
N GLU A 145 -2.94 -7.57 2.87
CA GLU A 145 -1.87 -6.58 3.07
C GLU A 145 -1.22 -6.29 1.72
N GLU A 146 -1.35 -5.08 1.21
CA GLU A 146 -0.80 -4.69 -0.10
C GLU A 146 0.72 -4.44 -0.04
N ASP A 147 1.19 -3.74 1.00
CA ASP A 147 2.61 -3.45 1.24
C ASP A 147 3.16 -4.27 2.41
N GLY A 148 2.98 -5.59 2.35
CA GLY A 148 3.11 -6.44 3.50
C GLY A 148 4.50 -6.54 4.10
N VAL A 149 4.56 -6.34 5.39
CA VAL A 149 5.44 -7.11 6.26
C VAL A 149 4.97 -8.56 6.13
N PHE A 150 5.87 -9.48 5.80
CA PHE A 150 5.58 -10.90 5.75
C PHE A 150 4.99 -11.33 7.10
N ASP A 151 3.67 -11.55 7.14
CA ASP A 151 2.96 -11.96 8.35
C ASP A 151 2.88 -13.49 8.37
N ASP A 152 3.64 -14.11 9.28
CA ASP A 152 3.68 -15.55 9.46
C ASP A 152 2.51 -16.09 10.31
N ARG A 153 1.56 -15.23 10.72
CA ARG A 153 0.42 -15.65 11.53
C ARG A 153 -0.56 -16.43 10.67
N ALA A 154 -0.58 -17.75 10.86
CA ALA A 154 -1.61 -18.60 10.28
C ALA A 154 -2.98 -18.20 10.85
N ARG A 155 -3.92 -17.83 10.01
CA ARG A 155 -5.30 -17.51 10.40
C ARG A 155 -6.24 -18.71 10.24
N GLY A 156 -5.77 -19.78 9.62
CA GLY A 156 -6.52 -21.03 9.46
C GLY A 156 -6.72 -21.73 10.80
N SER A 157 -7.97 -22.17 11.08
CA SER A 157 -8.31 -22.96 12.25
C SER A 157 -8.25 -24.46 11.92
N GLY A 158 -7.91 -25.30 12.93
CA GLY A 158 -7.92 -26.76 12.80
C GLY A 158 -6.54 -27.39 12.69
N ALA A 159 -6.50 -28.72 12.54
CA ALA A 159 -5.26 -29.48 12.34
C ALA A 159 -4.64 -29.13 10.98
N VAL A 160 -3.32 -28.88 10.97
CA VAL A 160 -2.59 -28.56 9.74
C VAL A 160 -2.41 -29.86 8.93
N HIS A 161 -2.92 -29.85 7.69
CA HIS A 161 -2.81 -30.96 6.74
C HIS A 161 -1.88 -30.64 5.58
N THR A 162 -1.69 -29.36 5.28
CA THR A 162 -0.88 -28.90 4.16
C THR A 162 0.01 -27.75 4.62
N ARG A 163 1.30 -27.86 4.38
CA ARG A 163 2.30 -26.84 4.66
C ARG A 163 2.79 -26.26 3.34
N VAL A 164 2.65 -24.97 3.20
CA VAL A 164 3.01 -24.23 1.99
C VAL A 164 4.10 -23.23 2.32
N ALA A 165 5.25 -23.30 1.67
CA ALA A 165 6.27 -22.28 1.74
C ALA A 165 6.20 -21.37 0.52
N VAL A 166 6.17 -20.07 0.73
CA VAL A 166 6.31 -19.07 -0.32
C VAL A 166 7.69 -18.44 -0.21
N VAL A 167 8.47 -18.45 -1.29
CA VAL A 167 9.80 -17.85 -1.29
C VAL A 167 9.68 -16.34 -1.17
N ALA A 168 10.21 -15.78 -0.07
CA ALA A 168 10.09 -14.38 0.30
C ALA A 168 11.15 -13.52 -0.40
N TYR A 169 11.03 -13.33 -1.72
CA TYR A 169 11.94 -12.45 -2.47
C TYR A 169 12.01 -11.04 -1.88
N PRO A 170 13.16 -10.37 -1.96
CA PRO A 170 13.27 -8.98 -1.55
C PRO A 170 12.33 -8.02 -2.29
N ARG A 171 11.92 -8.38 -3.52
CA ARG A 171 11.04 -7.57 -4.39
C ARG A 171 9.85 -8.38 -4.91
N ILE A 172 9.23 -9.13 -4.02
CA ILE A 172 7.98 -9.85 -4.31
C ILE A 172 6.91 -8.87 -4.85
N SER A 173 6.09 -9.31 -5.80
CA SER A 173 5.13 -8.42 -6.46
C SER A 173 3.85 -8.21 -5.66
N ASN A 174 3.12 -9.26 -5.34
CA ASN A 174 1.78 -9.18 -4.78
C ASN A 174 1.67 -10.13 -3.59
N LEU A 175 1.67 -9.59 -2.36
CA LEU A 175 1.55 -10.38 -1.14
C LEU A 175 0.10 -10.82 -0.87
N ASP A 176 -0.86 -10.06 -1.36
CA ASP A 176 -2.30 -10.29 -1.22
C ASP A 176 -2.78 -11.55 -1.94
N GLU A 177 -2.08 -11.98 -3.00
CA GLU A 177 -2.38 -13.24 -3.71
C GLU A 177 -2.36 -14.48 -2.80
N PHE A 178 -1.63 -14.42 -1.68
CA PHE A 178 -1.50 -15.53 -0.73
C PHE A 178 -2.52 -15.49 0.42
N GLN A 179 -3.34 -14.44 0.50
CA GLN A 179 -4.35 -14.32 1.55
C GLN A 179 -5.39 -15.45 1.53
N PRO A 180 -5.85 -15.94 0.37
CA PRO A 180 -6.73 -17.12 0.32
C PRO A 180 -6.11 -18.35 1.00
N LEU A 181 -4.83 -18.63 0.74
CA LEU A 181 -4.13 -19.76 1.36
C LEU A 181 -3.97 -19.59 2.87
N LYS A 182 -3.69 -18.36 3.34
CA LYS A 182 -3.63 -18.05 4.78
C LYS A 182 -4.95 -18.27 5.50
N ASN A 183 -6.07 -18.08 4.81
CA ASN A 183 -7.41 -18.20 5.37
C ASN A 183 -7.99 -19.62 5.28
N MET A 184 -7.35 -20.53 4.53
CA MET A 184 -7.82 -21.91 4.38
C MET A 184 -7.61 -22.72 5.65
N ALA A 185 -8.67 -23.39 6.11
CA ALA A 185 -8.57 -24.33 7.22
C ALA A 185 -7.63 -25.50 6.85
N GLY A 186 -6.75 -25.88 7.78
CA GLY A 186 -5.78 -26.96 7.58
C GLY A 186 -4.56 -26.61 6.74
N VAL A 187 -4.45 -25.39 6.21
CA VAL A 187 -3.27 -24.89 5.50
C VAL A 187 -2.42 -24.02 6.43
N ARG A 188 -1.12 -24.30 6.47
CA ARG A 188 -0.11 -23.42 7.09
C ARG A 188 0.77 -22.84 6.00
N LEU A 189 0.75 -21.53 5.83
CA LEU A 189 1.62 -20.79 4.93
C LEU A 189 2.78 -20.18 5.73
N THR A 190 4.01 -20.35 5.23
CA THR A 190 5.23 -19.74 5.77
C THR A 190 5.99 -18.99 4.67
N TRP A 191 6.74 -17.96 5.05
CA TRP A 191 7.58 -17.19 4.14
C TRP A 191 9.03 -17.65 4.27
N ALA A 192 9.54 -18.35 3.24
CA ALA A 192 10.87 -18.95 3.25
C ALA A 192 11.93 -17.97 2.71
N ARG A 193 13.00 -17.80 3.49
CA ARG A 193 14.21 -17.02 3.13
C ARG A 193 15.48 -17.85 3.19
N SER A 194 15.39 -19.07 3.72
CA SER A 194 16.51 -20.00 3.87
C SER A 194 16.11 -21.41 3.45
N PRO A 195 17.06 -22.27 3.05
CA PRO A 195 16.81 -23.66 2.71
C PRO A 195 16.08 -24.45 3.80
N ALA A 196 16.43 -24.23 5.08
CA ALA A 196 15.83 -24.94 6.21
C ALA A 196 14.31 -24.70 6.35
N GLU A 197 13.80 -23.58 5.85
CA GLU A 197 12.37 -23.27 5.87
C GLU A 197 11.59 -24.01 4.77
N LEU A 198 12.29 -24.75 3.89
CA LEU A 198 11.72 -25.58 2.83
C LEU A 198 11.73 -27.07 3.13
N ASP A 199 12.36 -27.51 4.24
CA ASP A 199 12.62 -28.93 4.49
C ASP A 199 11.36 -29.76 4.86
N ASP A 200 10.33 -29.12 5.42
CA ASP A 200 9.13 -29.83 5.93
C ASP A 200 7.86 -29.15 5.41
N VAL A 201 7.79 -28.98 4.09
CA VAL A 201 6.64 -28.38 3.40
C VAL A 201 6.15 -29.28 2.29
N ASP A 202 4.84 -29.25 2.03
CA ASP A 202 4.22 -30.03 0.97
C ASP A 202 4.32 -29.31 -0.39
N TRP A 203 4.29 -27.96 -0.35
CA TRP A 203 4.34 -27.14 -1.56
C TRP A 203 5.32 -25.98 -1.37
N ILE A 204 6.06 -25.68 -2.45
CA ILE A 204 6.88 -24.48 -2.57
C ILE A 204 6.29 -23.60 -3.66
N ILE A 205 6.00 -22.34 -3.35
CA ILE A 205 5.52 -21.36 -4.30
C ILE A 205 6.62 -20.34 -4.59
N LEU A 206 6.92 -20.16 -5.87
CA LEU A 206 7.78 -19.10 -6.38
C LEU A 206 6.88 -17.94 -6.83
N PRO A 207 6.76 -16.87 -6.03
CA PRO A 207 5.86 -15.77 -6.35
C PRO A 207 6.37 -14.90 -7.49
N GLY A 208 5.53 -13.99 -7.97
CA GLY A 208 5.95 -12.95 -8.90
C GLY A 208 6.98 -12.01 -8.28
N SER A 209 7.82 -11.40 -9.12
CA SER A 209 8.89 -10.48 -8.71
C SER A 209 8.83 -9.19 -9.52
N LYS A 210 9.01 -8.04 -8.82
CA LYS A 210 9.18 -6.71 -9.45
C LYS A 210 10.59 -6.54 -10.06
N ALA A 211 11.53 -7.46 -9.76
CA ALA A 211 12.91 -7.42 -10.25
C ALA A 211 13.49 -8.85 -10.42
N THR A 212 12.94 -9.61 -11.34
CA THR A 212 13.19 -11.05 -11.53
C THR A 212 14.67 -11.43 -11.56
N ALA A 213 15.51 -10.69 -12.27
CA ALA A 213 16.94 -11.00 -12.35
C ALA A 213 17.65 -10.84 -11.01
N ALA A 214 17.32 -9.79 -10.26
CA ALA A 214 17.91 -9.53 -8.94
C ALA A 214 17.42 -10.52 -7.88
N ASP A 215 16.12 -10.87 -7.92
CA ASP A 215 15.55 -11.84 -7.00
C ASP A 215 16.03 -13.27 -7.30
N LEU A 216 16.26 -13.61 -8.56
CA LEU A 216 16.91 -14.87 -8.93
C LEU A 216 18.35 -14.94 -8.42
N ALA A 217 19.11 -13.87 -8.53
CA ALA A 217 20.47 -13.79 -7.98
C ALA A 217 20.45 -13.96 -6.45
N TRP A 218 19.51 -13.30 -5.77
CA TRP A 218 19.31 -13.45 -4.33
C TRP A 218 18.93 -14.88 -3.96
N LEU A 219 17.98 -15.50 -4.65
CA LEU A 219 17.55 -16.87 -4.41
C LEU A 219 18.71 -17.85 -4.47
N ARG A 220 19.59 -17.70 -5.47
CA ARG A 220 20.82 -18.51 -5.62
C ARG A 220 21.83 -18.24 -4.50
N ALA A 221 22.01 -16.97 -4.14
CA ALA A 221 22.91 -16.59 -3.06
C ALA A 221 22.46 -17.15 -1.68
N GLN A 222 21.16 -17.36 -1.48
CA GLN A 222 20.62 -18.02 -0.29
C GLN A 222 20.66 -19.56 -0.37
N GLY A 223 21.02 -20.15 -1.51
CA GLY A 223 21.00 -21.60 -1.72
C GLY A 223 19.59 -22.20 -1.84
N LEU A 224 18.59 -21.36 -2.03
CA LEU A 224 17.21 -21.80 -2.16
C LEU A 224 16.95 -22.56 -3.47
N ASP A 225 17.68 -22.25 -4.55
CA ASP A 225 17.58 -22.96 -5.82
C ASP A 225 17.90 -24.45 -5.67
N ALA A 226 18.96 -24.78 -4.95
CA ALA A 226 19.32 -26.17 -4.68
C ALA A 226 18.29 -26.87 -3.76
N ALA A 227 17.72 -26.17 -2.79
CA ALA A 227 16.67 -26.70 -1.92
C ALA A 227 15.38 -26.98 -2.69
N ILE A 228 14.95 -26.03 -3.54
CA ILE A 228 13.79 -26.19 -4.42
C ILE A 228 13.96 -27.38 -5.37
N ALA A 229 15.15 -27.50 -5.99
CA ALA A 229 15.44 -28.63 -6.90
C ALA A 229 15.45 -29.99 -6.20
N ARG A 230 15.72 -30.06 -4.91
CA ARG A 230 15.62 -31.29 -4.12
C ARG A 230 14.18 -31.62 -3.72
N HIS A 231 13.33 -30.62 -3.61
CA HIS A 231 11.93 -30.77 -3.25
C HIS A 231 11.06 -31.21 -4.44
N ALA A 232 11.43 -30.79 -5.67
CA ALA A 232 10.73 -31.11 -6.91
C ALA A 232 10.99 -32.54 -7.38
#